data_97f7d7ce965f412b42f0d679c3ff9f9a
#
_entry.id   97f7d7ce965f412b42f0d679c3ff9f9a
#
_cell.length_a   1.000
_cell.length_b   1.000
_cell.length_c   1.000
_cell.angle_alpha   90.00
_cell.angle_beta   90.00
_cell.angle_gamma   90.00
#
_symmetry.space_group_name_H-M   'P 1'
#
loop_
_entity.id
_entity.type
_entity.pdbx_description
1 polymer ?
#
loop_
_entity_poly.entity_id
_entity_poly.type
_entity_poly.pdbx_seq_one_letter_code
_entity_poly.pdbx_strand_id
1 'polypeptide(L)'
;MQRPSWWLMLVVLLLGVVFLREPRLQRCEEIFLRWLLKNSQPRDTALPLTIVEIRRESIPQEAGAGIDSTEKFLRGATSANSPLEAALFLQAALEFKPAVVAFEPVLKWSEREKDQEQIFVDQAMRVPKLLLGAELTATPDPDAPVAEIATFPQVTGKRGDLIEFSGIGRQPDEDVRLIGTLGFVNLPNEIADDVHVPLLFQYRGEVIPSFALQAALLWLRVTPAEVKIDIGKYIWLPHSKIPIRSDGTAVINPNAAKRARRLSLNELLLAAQQRGQGKATLPLDEMRDQIVLARSPANSLASPDVFAATIAAIQTNSFVRRVSWIFDCVMILIVAGASGPMRKFSRIDLMLGAIALSASYCMIALGILSRWSIWLPGFLPLGAVWIVVLFSLILPAPKNASRTVAVAAFPPVP
;
A
#
# COMPACT_ATOMS: atom_id res chain seq x y z
N MET A 1 5.33 -26.49 -47.48
CA MET A 1 4.62 -25.21 -47.47
C MET A 1 5.25 -24.31 -46.44
N GLN A 2 5.93 -23.23 -46.85
CA GLN A 2 6.45 -22.21 -45.93
C GLN A 2 5.24 -21.40 -45.42
N ARG A 3 4.90 -21.54 -44.11
CA ARG A 3 3.86 -20.68 -43.53
C ARG A 3 4.35 -19.24 -43.57
N PRO A 4 3.57 -18.30 -44.12
CA PRO A 4 3.98 -16.93 -44.26
C PRO A 4 4.22 -16.29 -42.89
N SER A 5 5.19 -15.40 -42.81
CA SER A 5 5.62 -14.73 -41.53
C SER A 5 4.48 -13.96 -40.81
N TRP A 6 3.47 -13.51 -41.58
CA TRP A 6 2.30 -12.80 -41.06
C TRP A 6 1.41 -13.68 -40.17
N TRP A 7 1.47 -15.01 -40.29
CA TRP A 7 0.68 -15.92 -39.46
C TRP A 7 1.11 -15.85 -37.97
N LEU A 8 2.40 -15.75 -37.73
CA LEU A 8 2.94 -15.62 -36.36
C LEU A 8 2.57 -14.29 -35.74
N MET A 9 2.59 -13.21 -36.51
CA MET A 9 2.09 -11.90 -36.11
C MET A 9 0.61 -11.98 -35.71
N LEU A 10 -0.21 -12.67 -36.51
CA LEU A 10 -1.65 -12.82 -36.26
C LEU A 10 -1.91 -13.64 -34.98
N VAL A 11 -1.14 -14.71 -34.72
CA VAL A 11 -1.23 -15.52 -33.53
C VAL A 11 -0.88 -14.73 -32.30
N VAL A 12 0.21 -13.95 -32.32
CA VAL A 12 0.64 -13.09 -31.20
C VAL A 12 -0.43 -12.04 -30.90
N LEU A 13 -0.99 -11.44 -31.94
CA LEU A 13 -2.03 -10.42 -31.79
C LEU A 13 -3.32 -11.00 -31.21
N LEU A 14 -3.76 -12.16 -31.70
CA LEU A 14 -4.96 -12.84 -31.22
C LEU A 14 -4.80 -13.30 -29.77
N LEU A 15 -3.67 -13.93 -29.43
CA LEU A 15 -3.35 -14.30 -28.05
C LEU A 15 -3.26 -13.06 -27.14
N GLY A 16 -2.63 -11.98 -27.60
CA GLY A 16 -2.56 -10.73 -26.87
C GLY A 16 -3.93 -10.16 -26.54
N VAL A 17 -4.84 -10.13 -27.49
CA VAL A 17 -6.22 -9.65 -27.30
C VAL A 17 -7.01 -10.56 -26.34
N VAL A 18 -6.88 -11.89 -26.46
CA VAL A 18 -7.54 -12.84 -25.55
C VAL A 18 -7.03 -12.67 -24.13
N PHE A 19 -5.71 -12.52 -23.97
CA PHE A 19 -5.10 -12.37 -22.64
C PHE A 19 -5.33 -11.01 -22.00
N LEU A 20 -5.64 -9.96 -22.76
CA LEU A 20 -5.92 -8.62 -22.21
C LEU A 20 -7.06 -8.59 -21.18
N ARG A 21 -8.02 -9.52 -21.26
CA ARG A 21 -9.20 -9.58 -20.37
C ARG A 21 -9.21 -10.79 -19.44
N GLU A 22 -8.15 -11.61 -19.46
CA GLU A 22 -8.11 -12.82 -18.66
C GLU A 22 -7.81 -12.49 -17.19
N PRO A 23 -8.71 -12.82 -16.23
CA PRO A 23 -8.52 -12.47 -14.80
C PRO A 23 -7.33 -13.20 -14.17
N ARG A 24 -6.92 -14.35 -14.71
CA ARG A 24 -5.72 -15.07 -14.24
C ARG A 24 -4.44 -14.29 -14.51
N LEU A 25 -4.41 -13.57 -15.64
CA LEU A 25 -3.27 -12.74 -15.99
C LEU A 25 -3.14 -11.53 -15.04
N GLN A 26 -4.26 -10.99 -14.57
CA GLN A 26 -4.24 -9.91 -13.58
C GLN A 26 -3.55 -10.34 -12.28
N ARG A 27 -3.74 -11.59 -11.83
CA ARG A 27 -3.01 -12.14 -10.66
C ARG A 27 -1.50 -12.22 -10.92
N CYS A 28 -1.09 -12.62 -12.11
CA CYS A 28 0.33 -12.65 -12.48
C CYS A 28 0.92 -11.24 -12.54
N GLU A 29 0.17 -10.26 -13.05
CA GLU A 29 0.58 -8.85 -13.05
C GLU A 29 0.70 -8.29 -11.62
N GLU A 30 -0.17 -8.71 -10.70
CA GLU A 30 -0.07 -8.34 -9.28
C GLU A 30 1.18 -8.93 -8.62
N ILE A 31 1.57 -10.17 -8.95
CA ILE A 31 2.83 -10.77 -8.48
C ILE A 31 4.03 -9.96 -8.98
N PHE A 32 4.01 -9.56 -10.25
CA PHE A 32 5.06 -8.73 -10.82
C PHE A 32 5.11 -7.35 -10.16
N LEU A 33 3.96 -6.73 -9.91
CA LEU A 33 3.86 -5.47 -9.17
C LEU A 33 4.47 -5.60 -7.77
N ARG A 34 4.11 -6.63 -7.01
CA ARG A 34 4.67 -6.89 -5.67
C ARG A 34 6.18 -7.06 -5.71
N TRP A 35 6.70 -7.76 -6.72
CA TRP A 35 8.14 -7.90 -6.92
C TRP A 35 8.80 -6.54 -7.21
N LEU A 36 8.21 -5.71 -8.07
CA LEU A 36 8.70 -4.36 -8.34
C LEU A 36 8.69 -3.49 -7.08
N LEU A 37 7.60 -3.51 -6.32
CA LEU A 37 7.46 -2.71 -5.09
C LEU A 37 8.46 -3.14 -4.02
N LYS A 38 8.67 -4.44 -3.85
CA LYS A 38 9.67 -4.97 -2.90
C LYS A 38 11.08 -4.48 -3.20
N ASN A 39 11.43 -4.34 -4.49
CA ASN A 39 12.75 -3.91 -4.94
C ASN A 39 12.83 -2.40 -5.24
N SER A 40 11.70 -1.67 -5.16
CA SER A 40 11.69 -0.22 -5.38
C SER A 40 12.24 0.52 -4.16
N GLN A 41 12.98 1.59 -4.43
CA GLN A 41 13.42 2.50 -3.37
C GLN A 41 12.36 3.56 -3.11
N PRO A 42 12.11 3.94 -1.84
CA PRO A 42 11.22 5.05 -1.52
C PRO A 42 11.80 6.37 -2.04
N ARG A 43 10.95 7.31 -2.40
CA ARG A 43 11.37 8.66 -2.82
C ARG A 43 12.15 9.37 -1.72
N ASP A 44 13.13 10.17 -2.12
CA ASP A 44 13.94 11.01 -1.23
C ASP A 44 13.18 12.26 -0.77
N THR A 45 11.99 12.08 -0.22
CA THR A 45 11.18 13.19 0.30
C THR A 45 11.10 13.08 1.82
N ALA A 46 11.31 14.19 2.51
CA ALA A 46 11.06 14.24 3.95
C ALA A 46 9.58 13.96 4.21
N LEU A 47 9.30 13.02 5.09
CA LEU A 47 7.93 12.63 5.43
C LEU A 47 7.52 13.37 6.71
N PRO A 48 6.40 14.12 6.68
CA PRO A 48 5.86 14.74 7.90
C PRO A 48 5.08 13.70 8.73
N LEU A 49 5.74 12.59 9.03
CA LEU A 49 5.22 11.44 9.76
C LEU A 49 6.28 10.89 10.71
N THR A 50 5.91 10.79 11.99
CA THR A 50 6.70 10.09 13.01
C THR A 50 5.91 8.91 13.54
N ILE A 51 6.54 7.74 13.58
CA ILE A 51 5.97 6.51 14.09
C ILE A 51 6.57 6.26 15.47
N VAL A 52 5.72 6.09 16.47
CA VAL A 52 6.15 5.77 17.83
C VAL A 52 5.66 4.37 18.17
N GLU A 53 6.60 3.48 18.43
CA GLU A 53 6.29 2.10 18.84
C GLU A 53 6.08 2.07 20.36
N ILE A 54 4.86 1.76 20.76
CA ILE A 54 4.50 1.53 22.14
C ILE A 54 4.54 0.02 22.38
N ARG A 55 5.64 -0.47 22.92
CA ARG A 55 5.79 -1.88 23.31
C ARG A 55 5.42 -2.02 24.75
N ARG A 56 4.54 -2.96 25.07
CA ARG A 56 4.42 -3.45 26.42
C ARG A 56 5.75 -4.10 26.78
N GLU A 57 6.53 -3.54 27.68
CA GLU A 57 7.66 -4.24 28.27
C GLU A 57 7.08 -5.51 28.88
N SER A 58 7.40 -6.65 28.27
CA SER A 58 7.13 -7.95 28.89
C SER A 58 7.98 -7.96 30.16
N ILE A 59 7.37 -7.62 31.29
CA ILE A 59 7.91 -7.99 32.60
C ILE A 59 8.20 -9.47 32.48
N PRO A 60 9.45 -9.92 32.68
CA PRO A 60 9.77 -11.33 32.65
C PRO A 60 8.81 -12.01 33.60
N GLN A 61 7.81 -12.67 33.07
CA GLN A 61 6.89 -13.46 33.87
C GLN A 61 7.74 -14.65 34.35
N GLU A 62 8.14 -14.58 35.61
CA GLU A 62 8.80 -15.70 36.25
C GLU A 62 8.06 -16.98 35.86
N ALA A 63 8.82 -17.94 35.34
CA ALA A 63 8.33 -19.21 34.84
C ALA A 63 7.76 -20.00 36.03
N GLY A 64 6.50 -19.80 36.33
CA GLY A 64 5.79 -20.42 37.42
C GLY A 64 4.30 -20.54 37.15
N ALA A 65 3.89 -21.77 36.93
CA ALA A 65 2.53 -22.30 36.88
C ALA A 65 1.82 -22.24 35.53
N GLY A 66 1.49 -23.42 35.03
CA GLY A 66 0.76 -23.73 33.84
C GLY A 66 -0.55 -22.96 33.68
N ILE A 67 -0.55 -22.05 32.74
CA ILE A 67 -1.73 -21.36 32.30
C ILE A 67 -2.17 -21.98 30.98
N ASP A 68 -3.37 -22.48 31.00
CA ASP A 68 -4.06 -23.20 29.93
C ASP A 68 -3.98 -22.43 28.62
N SER A 69 -3.65 -23.11 27.53
CA SER A 69 -3.51 -22.54 26.20
C SER A 69 -4.77 -21.87 25.64
N THR A 70 -5.93 -22.14 26.22
CA THR A 70 -7.22 -21.58 25.88
C THR A 70 -7.36 -20.11 26.33
N GLU A 71 -6.74 -19.72 27.46
CA GLU A 71 -6.73 -18.33 27.92
C GLU A 71 -5.83 -17.42 27.07
N LYS A 72 -4.83 -17.96 26.40
CA LYS A 72 -3.98 -17.18 25.46
C LYS A 72 -4.75 -16.66 24.25
N PHE A 73 -5.75 -17.40 23.78
CA PHE A 73 -6.59 -16.99 22.65
C PHE A 73 -7.58 -15.89 23.01
N LEU A 74 -8.07 -15.88 24.25
CA LEU A 74 -9.00 -14.84 24.73
C LEU A 74 -8.29 -13.54 25.16
N ARG A 75 -7.00 -13.61 25.50
CA ARG A 75 -6.18 -12.42 25.82
C ARG A 75 -5.78 -11.57 24.61
N GLY A 76 -5.98 -12.06 23.39
CA GLY A 76 -5.75 -11.31 22.14
C GLY A 76 -6.72 -10.14 21.88
N ALA A 77 -7.74 -9.98 22.72
CA ALA A 77 -8.80 -8.97 22.53
C ALA A 77 -8.65 -7.71 23.41
N THR A 78 -7.72 -7.67 24.33
CA THR A 78 -7.47 -6.47 25.16
C THR A 78 -6.42 -5.58 24.51
N SER A 79 -6.58 -4.26 24.64
CA SER A 79 -5.58 -3.28 24.18
C SER A 79 -4.19 -3.68 24.68
N ALA A 80 -3.22 -3.71 23.74
CA ALA A 80 -1.86 -4.10 24.09
C ALA A 80 -1.14 -3.06 24.97
N ASN A 81 -1.68 -1.85 25.09
CA ASN A 81 -1.09 -0.72 25.78
C ASN A 81 -1.91 -0.37 27.01
N SER A 82 -1.23 -0.07 28.14
CA SER A 82 -1.93 0.43 29.32
C SER A 82 -2.38 1.89 29.11
N PRO A 83 -3.45 2.35 29.80
CA PRO A 83 -3.88 3.74 29.74
C PRO A 83 -2.75 4.70 30.14
N LEU A 84 -1.92 4.32 31.11
CA LEU A 84 -0.80 5.12 31.58
C LEU A 84 0.29 5.28 30.50
N GLU A 85 0.65 4.19 29.79
CA GLU A 85 1.61 4.27 28.67
C GLU A 85 1.09 5.19 27.56
N ALA A 86 -0.21 5.08 27.24
CA ALA A 86 -0.87 5.96 26.27
C ALA A 86 -0.89 7.42 26.74
N ALA A 87 -1.14 7.69 28.03
CA ALA A 87 -1.09 9.02 28.62
C ALA A 87 0.32 9.62 28.57
N LEU A 88 1.34 8.85 28.96
CA LEU A 88 2.74 9.26 28.89
C LEU A 88 3.18 9.56 27.46
N PHE A 89 2.74 8.74 26.49
CA PHE A 89 2.95 9.02 25.08
C PHE A 89 2.35 10.36 24.67
N LEU A 90 1.08 10.65 25.04
CA LEU A 90 0.44 11.92 24.74
C LEU A 90 1.17 13.10 25.36
N GLN A 91 1.51 12.99 26.65
CA GLN A 91 2.26 14.02 27.35
C GLN A 91 3.58 14.34 26.64
N ALA A 92 4.34 13.32 26.28
CA ALA A 92 5.62 13.51 25.60
C ALA A 92 5.44 14.07 24.18
N ALA A 93 4.45 13.57 23.43
CA ALA A 93 4.18 14.03 22.06
C ALA A 93 3.76 15.51 22.04
N LEU A 94 2.97 15.98 22.99
CA LEU A 94 2.51 17.36 23.07
C LEU A 94 3.65 18.39 23.21
N GLU A 95 4.78 18.01 23.79
CA GLU A 95 5.98 18.87 23.86
C GLU A 95 6.51 19.28 22.47
N PHE A 96 6.23 18.47 21.44
CA PHE A 96 6.69 18.69 20.07
C PHE A 96 5.62 19.31 19.15
N LYS A 97 4.45 19.65 19.66
CA LYS A 97 3.35 20.30 18.94
C LYS A 97 2.97 19.63 17.63
N PRO A 98 2.63 18.33 17.63
CA PRO A 98 2.19 17.62 16.43
C PRO A 98 0.90 18.23 15.89
N ALA A 99 0.67 18.12 14.57
CA ALA A 99 -0.59 18.53 13.96
C ALA A 99 -1.72 17.53 14.26
N VAL A 100 -1.39 16.23 14.28
CA VAL A 100 -2.32 15.14 14.56
C VAL A 100 -1.59 14.09 15.40
N VAL A 101 -2.26 13.59 16.42
CA VAL A 101 -1.85 12.39 17.15
C VAL A 101 -2.83 11.28 16.80
N ALA A 102 -2.33 10.15 16.31
CA ALA A 102 -3.14 9.05 15.83
C ALA A 102 -2.77 7.75 16.57
N PHE A 103 -3.76 7.06 17.12
CA PHE A 103 -3.60 5.74 17.71
C PHE A 103 -4.12 4.67 16.74
N GLU A 104 -3.22 3.85 16.20
CA GLU A 104 -3.59 2.71 15.37
C GLU A 104 -4.31 1.62 16.19
N PRO A 105 -3.83 1.22 17.39
CA PRO A 105 -4.52 0.25 18.19
C PRO A 105 -5.84 0.80 18.76
N VAL A 106 -6.86 -0.07 18.84
CA VAL A 106 -8.12 0.27 19.49
C VAL A 106 -7.89 0.36 21.00
N LEU A 107 -8.10 1.54 21.56
CA LEU A 107 -7.93 1.82 22.99
C LEU A 107 -9.17 1.38 23.76
N LYS A 108 -9.15 0.14 24.23
CA LYS A 108 -10.20 -0.44 25.07
C LYS A 108 -9.54 -1.10 26.26
N TRP A 109 -9.86 -0.62 27.46
CA TRP A 109 -9.24 -1.05 28.70
C TRP A 109 -10.21 -1.83 29.59
N SER A 110 -9.67 -2.50 30.57
CA SER A 110 -10.48 -3.24 31.53
C SER A 110 -11.00 -2.31 32.63
N GLU A 111 -12.09 -2.71 33.29
CA GLU A 111 -12.64 -2.00 34.44
C GLU A 111 -11.61 -1.74 35.57
N ARG A 112 -10.57 -2.57 35.67
CA ARG A 112 -9.49 -2.40 36.65
C ARG A 112 -8.54 -1.26 36.32
N GLU A 113 -8.57 -0.75 35.10
CA GLU A 113 -7.68 0.29 34.60
C GLU A 113 -8.38 1.66 34.50
N LYS A 114 -9.64 1.77 34.95
CA LYS A 114 -10.44 3.00 34.85
C LYS A 114 -9.81 4.21 35.52
N ASP A 115 -9.16 4.03 36.69
CA ASP A 115 -8.47 5.14 37.35
C ASP A 115 -7.32 5.70 36.49
N GLN A 116 -6.66 4.81 35.75
CA GLN A 116 -5.59 5.22 34.81
C GLN A 116 -6.14 5.78 33.49
N GLU A 117 -7.35 5.37 33.09
CA GLU A 117 -8.04 5.88 31.91
C GLU A 117 -8.31 7.37 32.06
N GLN A 118 -8.71 7.84 33.27
CA GLN A 118 -8.92 9.26 33.52
C GLN A 118 -7.64 10.08 33.27
N ILE A 119 -6.46 9.57 33.62
CA ILE A 119 -5.18 10.22 33.34
C ILE A 119 -4.97 10.35 31.80
N PHE A 120 -5.33 9.33 31.03
CA PHE A 120 -5.28 9.40 29.58
C PHE A 120 -6.24 10.44 29.03
N VAL A 121 -7.50 10.46 29.49
CA VAL A 121 -8.55 11.42 29.10
C VAL A 121 -8.08 12.86 29.32
N ASP A 122 -7.50 13.16 30.50
CA ASP A 122 -6.98 14.49 30.86
C ASP A 122 -5.86 14.95 29.92
N GLN A 123 -4.98 14.05 29.48
CA GLN A 123 -3.95 14.37 28.49
C GLN A 123 -4.54 14.48 27.07
N ALA A 124 -5.47 13.61 26.72
CA ALA A 124 -6.10 13.57 25.40
C ALA A 124 -6.90 14.84 25.09
N MET A 125 -7.58 15.43 26.08
CA MET A 125 -8.27 16.73 25.94
C MET A 125 -7.33 17.89 25.55
N ARG A 126 -6.04 17.77 25.78
CA ARG A 126 -5.03 18.79 25.41
C ARG A 126 -4.54 18.62 23.95
N VAL A 127 -4.87 17.50 23.29
CA VAL A 127 -4.46 17.21 21.91
C VAL A 127 -5.37 17.92 20.94
N PRO A 128 -4.87 18.78 20.02
CA PRO A 128 -5.72 19.54 19.12
C PRO A 128 -6.53 18.66 18.17
N LYS A 129 -5.93 17.57 17.71
CA LYS A 129 -6.56 16.60 16.81
C LYS A 129 -6.10 15.20 17.18
N LEU A 130 -6.99 14.45 17.78
CA LEU A 130 -6.79 13.07 18.20
C LEU A 130 -7.56 12.14 17.27
N LEU A 131 -6.87 11.18 16.69
CA LEU A 131 -7.46 10.10 15.87
C LEU A 131 -7.34 8.78 16.62
N LEU A 132 -8.45 8.09 16.78
CA LEU A 132 -8.56 6.85 17.53
C LEU A 132 -8.95 5.70 16.60
N GLY A 133 -8.21 4.59 16.67
CA GLY A 133 -8.50 3.37 15.93
C GLY A 133 -9.82 2.73 16.39
N ALA A 134 -10.63 2.29 15.43
CA ALA A 134 -11.84 1.50 15.65
C ALA A 134 -11.97 0.43 14.56
N GLU A 135 -12.75 -0.61 14.82
CA GLU A 135 -12.99 -1.69 13.86
C GLU A 135 -14.48 -1.78 13.50
N LEU A 136 -14.74 -1.92 12.23
CA LEU A 136 -16.06 -2.22 11.70
C LEU A 136 -16.31 -3.72 11.67
N THR A 137 -17.57 -4.10 11.78
CA THR A 137 -18.02 -5.50 11.67
C THR A 137 -19.20 -5.63 10.70
N ALA A 138 -19.28 -6.79 10.05
CA ALA A 138 -20.43 -7.12 9.20
C ALA A 138 -21.68 -7.44 10.05
N THR A 139 -21.49 -7.80 11.32
CA THR A 139 -22.63 -8.12 12.22
C THR A 139 -23.24 -6.82 12.74
N PRO A 140 -24.56 -6.60 12.55
CA PRO A 140 -25.22 -5.46 13.14
C PRO A 140 -25.16 -5.52 14.66
N ASP A 141 -24.80 -4.42 15.29
CA ASP A 141 -24.94 -4.25 16.74
C ASP A 141 -26.03 -3.20 16.98
N PRO A 142 -27.25 -3.63 17.37
CA PRO A 142 -28.37 -2.71 17.60
C PRO A 142 -28.16 -1.83 18.84
N ASP A 143 -27.35 -2.30 19.80
CA ASP A 143 -27.10 -1.61 21.06
C ASP A 143 -25.84 -0.74 21.03
N ALA A 144 -25.08 -0.80 19.92
CA ALA A 144 -23.89 0.03 19.77
C ALA A 144 -24.31 1.51 19.78
N PRO A 145 -23.73 2.32 20.66
CA PRO A 145 -23.98 3.75 20.67
C PRO A 145 -23.64 4.33 19.29
N VAL A 146 -24.54 5.17 18.78
CA VAL A 146 -24.35 5.82 17.47
C VAL A 146 -23.19 6.77 17.60
N ALA A 147 -21.99 6.30 17.23
CA ALA A 147 -20.84 7.17 17.12
C ALA A 147 -21.09 8.15 15.96
N GLU A 148 -20.82 9.42 16.14
CA GLU A 148 -20.76 10.38 15.04
C GLU A 148 -19.60 9.98 14.11
N ILE A 149 -19.95 9.29 13.04
CA ILE A 149 -18.98 8.86 12.01
C ILE A 149 -18.97 9.93 10.93
N ALA A 150 -17.79 10.41 10.59
CA ALA A 150 -17.62 11.34 9.49
C ALA A 150 -17.96 10.64 8.16
N THR A 151 -19.01 11.10 7.48
CA THR A 151 -19.46 10.59 6.18
C THR A 151 -19.14 11.55 5.06
N PHE A 152 -18.98 11.03 3.84
CA PHE A 152 -18.75 11.85 2.65
C PHE A 152 -20.07 12.15 1.94
N PRO A 153 -20.51 13.42 1.85
CA PRO A 153 -21.76 13.78 1.18
C PRO A 153 -21.62 13.80 -0.36
N GLN A 154 -20.42 14.04 -0.89
CA GLN A 154 -20.20 14.21 -2.33
C GLN A 154 -19.57 12.95 -2.94
N VAL A 155 -20.38 11.89 -3.07
CA VAL A 155 -19.94 10.59 -3.61
C VAL A 155 -20.68 10.29 -4.89
N THR A 156 -19.94 10.05 -5.97
CA THR A 156 -20.43 9.62 -7.29
C THR A 156 -19.86 8.25 -7.66
N GLY A 157 -20.51 7.54 -8.56
CA GLY A 157 -20.10 6.21 -8.99
C GLY A 157 -20.86 5.08 -8.30
N LYS A 158 -20.43 3.84 -8.59
CA LYS A 158 -21.11 2.63 -8.11
C LYS A 158 -20.62 2.23 -6.73
N ARG A 159 -21.47 2.29 -5.71
CA ARG A 159 -21.12 1.97 -4.31
C ARG A 159 -21.05 0.48 -4.01
N GLY A 160 -21.74 -0.37 -4.79
CA GLY A 160 -21.91 -1.79 -4.47
C GLY A 160 -20.66 -2.67 -4.54
N ASP A 161 -19.53 -2.11 -4.97
CA ASP A 161 -18.24 -2.81 -4.96
C ASP A 161 -17.40 -2.48 -3.70
N LEU A 162 -17.82 -1.48 -2.89
CA LEU A 162 -17.17 -1.14 -1.63
C LEU A 162 -17.42 -2.22 -0.57
N ILE A 163 -16.45 -2.40 0.33
CA ILE A 163 -16.64 -3.31 1.47
C ILE A 163 -17.68 -2.70 2.40
N GLU A 164 -18.80 -3.42 2.60
CA GLU A 164 -19.91 -2.97 3.42
C GLU A 164 -19.85 -3.55 4.83
N PHE A 165 -20.14 -2.70 5.80
CA PHE A 165 -20.22 -3.02 7.21
C PHE A 165 -21.54 -2.53 7.80
N SER A 166 -22.07 -3.30 8.77
CA SER A 166 -23.36 -3.02 9.40
C SER A 166 -23.25 -2.57 10.85
N GLY A 167 -22.09 -2.81 11.49
CA GLY A 167 -21.87 -2.51 12.89
C GLY A 167 -20.42 -2.03 13.17
N ILE A 168 -20.19 -1.60 14.41
CA ILE A 168 -18.87 -1.33 14.96
C ILE A 168 -18.50 -2.49 15.88
N GLY A 169 -17.40 -3.17 15.59
CA GLY A 169 -16.95 -4.34 16.35
C GLY A 169 -16.21 -3.93 17.61
N ARG A 170 -15.03 -3.33 17.44
CA ARG A 170 -14.22 -2.81 18.54
C ARG A 170 -14.08 -1.30 18.40
N GLN A 171 -14.29 -0.60 19.50
CA GLN A 171 -14.12 0.86 19.58
C GLN A 171 -13.55 1.23 20.93
N PRO A 172 -12.94 2.42 21.05
CA PRO A 172 -12.52 2.97 22.34
C PRO A 172 -13.69 3.10 23.32
N ASP A 173 -13.38 3.13 24.60
CA ASP A 173 -14.36 3.39 25.65
C ASP A 173 -15.05 4.74 25.43
N GLU A 174 -16.25 4.92 26.01
CA GLU A 174 -17.10 6.05 25.67
C GLU A 174 -16.45 7.39 25.97
N ASP A 175 -15.82 7.54 27.14
CA ASP A 175 -15.16 8.76 27.58
C ASP A 175 -14.00 9.12 26.64
N VAL A 176 -13.24 8.13 26.18
CA VAL A 176 -12.15 8.29 25.21
C VAL A 176 -12.67 8.68 23.84
N ARG A 177 -13.78 8.07 23.42
CA ARG A 177 -14.40 8.32 22.12
C ARG A 177 -14.90 9.76 21.96
N LEU A 178 -15.43 10.36 23.03
CA LEU A 178 -15.96 11.72 23.01
C LEU A 178 -14.90 12.81 22.77
N ILE A 179 -13.62 12.51 23.02
CA ILE A 179 -12.52 13.48 22.86
C ILE A 179 -11.74 13.32 21.55
N GLY A 180 -11.99 12.28 20.77
CA GLY A 180 -11.25 12.01 19.53
C GLY A 180 -12.16 11.74 18.34
N THR A 181 -11.55 11.73 17.16
CA THR A 181 -12.20 11.31 15.94
C THR A 181 -11.93 9.82 15.71
N LEU A 182 -12.93 9.05 15.30
CA LEU A 182 -12.73 7.65 14.96
C LEU A 182 -12.13 7.48 13.56
N GLY A 183 -11.21 6.52 13.43
CA GLY A 183 -10.66 6.07 12.17
C GLY A 183 -10.69 4.54 12.10
N PHE A 184 -11.14 3.98 10.99
CA PHE A 184 -11.37 2.55 10.88
C PHE A 184 -10.13 1.81 10.37
N VAL A 185 -9.63 0.88 11.20
CA VAL A 185 -8.40 0.11 10.95
C VAL A 185 -8.64 -1.23 10.25
N ASN A 186 -9.81 -1.39 9.63
CA ASN A 186 -10.13 -2.61 8.90
C ASN A 186 -9.23 -2.77 7.68
N LEU A 187 -8.71 -3.99 7.50
CA LEU A 187 -7.96 -4.40 6.33
C LEU A 187 -8.62 -5.64 5.73
N PRO A 188 -8.47 -5.90 4.43
CA PRO A 188 -8.96 -7.13 3.82
C PRO A 188 -8.41 -8.35 4.58
N ASN A 189 -9.24 -9.38 4.74
CA ASN A 189 -8.88 -10.62 5.47
C ASN A 189 -7.70 -11.40 4.87
N GLU A 190 -7.27 -11.07 3.70
CA GLU A 190 -6.05 -11.64 3.11
C GLU A 190 -4.83 -10.98 3.75
N ILE A 191 -4.29 -11.64 4.73
CA ILE A 191 -3.14 -11.30 5.60
C ILE A 191 -1.89 -10.77 4.83
N ALA A 192 -1.91 -10.77 3.52
CA ALA A 192 -0.75 -10.47 2.68
C ALA A 192 -0.95 -9.27 1.75
N ASP A 193 -2.08 -8.58 1.73
CA ASP A 193 -2.24 -7.46 0.80
C ASP A 193 -1.87 -6.12 1.44
N ASP A 194 -0.56 -5.87 1.47
CA ASP A 194 0.04 -4.60 1.87
C ASP A 194 0.11 -3.57 0.71
N VAL A 195 -0.39 -3.95 -0.46
CA VAL A 195 -0.35 -3.14 -1.68
C VAL A 195 -1.70 -2.48 -1.96
N HIS A 196 -2.80 -3.21 -1.79
CA HIS A 196 -4.17 -2.70 -2.00
C HIS A 196 -4.79 -2.34 -0.66
N VAL A 197 -4.75 -1.06 -0.31
CA VAL A 197 -5.23 -0.59 0.99
C VAL A 197 -6.56 0.13 0.83
N PRO A 198 -7.60 -0.27 1.59
CA PRO A 198 -8.88 0.41 1.54
C PRO A 198 -8.75 1.82 2.10
N LEU A 199 -9.23 2.79 1.33
CA LEU A 199 -9.38 4.18 1.77
C LEU A 199 -10.83 4.51 2.11
N LEU A 200 -11.77 3.77 1.53
CA LEU A 200 -13.19 3.98 1.70
C LEU A 200 -13.87 2.68 2.11
N PHE A 201 -14.83 2.81 3.00
CA PHE A 201 -15.76 1.75 3.38
C PHE A 201 -17.19 2.22 3.18
N GLN A 202 -18.11 1.28 3.06
CA GLN A 202 -19.54 1.55 3.16
C GLN A 202 -20.02 1.13 4.55
N TYR A 203 -20.68 2.03 5.27
CA TYR A 203 -21.27 1.77 6.57
C TYR A 203 -22.72 2.22 6.57
N ARG A 204 -23.64 1.28 6.70
CA ARG A 204 -25.09 1.54 6.67
C ARG A 204 -25.54 2.39 5.46
N GLY A 205 -24.95 2.13 4.28
CA GLY A 205 -25.25 2.85 3.04
C GLY A 205 -24.47 4.13 2.82
N GLU A 206 -23.80 4.68 3.84
CA GLU A 206 -22.95 5.86 3.75
C GLU A 206 -21.49 5.50 3.48
N VAL A 207 -20.76 6.38 2.78
CA VAL A 207 -19.33 6.20 2.51
C VAL A 207 -18.52 6.91 3.57
N ILE A 208 -17.63 6.17 4.21
CA ILE A 208 -16.81 6.62 5.32
C ILE A 208 -15.30 6.43 5.04
N PRO A 209 -14.42 7.26 5.63
CA PRO A 209 -12.97 7.13 5.46
C PRO A 209 -12.38 5.98 6.28
N SER A 210 -11.29 5.38 5.76
CA SER A 210 -10.41 4.53 6.54
C SER A 210 -9.56 5.36 7.52
N PHE A 211 -8.90 4.68 8.48
CA PHE A 211 -7.99 5.30 9.43
C PHE A 211 -6.93 6.18 8.76
N ALA A 212 -6.26 5.67 7.73
CA ALA A 212 -5.20 6.40 7.05
C ALA A 212 -5.72 7.64 6.30
N LEU A 213 -6.89 7.54 5.65
CA LEU A 213 -7.49 8.68 4.98
C LEU A 213 -7.95 9.71 6.01
N GLN A 214 -8.56 9.30 7.13
CA GLN A 214 -9.00 10.19 8.19
C GLN A 214 -7.81 10.93 8.84
N ALA A 215 -6.68 10.24 9.09
CA ALA A 215 -5.45 10.86 9.58
C ALA A 215 -4.97 11.98 8.63
N ALA A 216 -4.98 11.70 7.34
CA ALA A 216 -4.58 12.67 6.32
C ALA A 216 -5.56 13.85 6.21
N LEU A 217 -6.87 13.63 6.30
CA LEU A 217 -7.88 14.70 6.30
C LEU A 217 -7.68 15.64 7.51
N LEU A 218 -7.47 15.08 8.70
CA LEU A 218 -7.18 15.84 9.88
C LEU A 218 -5.89 16.66 9.73
N TRP A 219 -4.84 16.08 9.17
CA TRP A 219 -3.57 16.77 8.93
C TRP A 219 -3.71 17.91 7.92
N LEU A 220 -4.39 17.65 6.80
CA LEU A 220 -4.66 18.64 5.74
C LEU A 220 -5.68 19.71 6.18
N ARG A 221 -6.35 19.53 7.33
CA ARG A 221 -7.45 20.38 7.82
C ARG A 221 -8.62 20.45 6.82
N VAL A 222 -8.91 19.33 6.16
CA VAL A 222 -10.00 19.21 5.19
C VAL A 222 -11.17 18.49 5.84
N THR A 223 -12.35 19.05 5.70
CA THR A 223 -13.60 18.42 6.17
C THR A 223 -14.13 17.42 5.13
N PRO A 224 -14.86 16.37 5.54
CA PRO A 224 -15.47 15.43 4.61
C PRO A 224 -16.37 16.08 3.56
N ALA A 225 -16.97 17.24 3.88
CA ALA A 225 -17.83 17.99 2.97
C ALA A 225 -17.06 18.62 1.78
N GLU A 226 -15.77 18.88 1.94
CA GLU A 226 -14.91 19.45 0.89
C GLU A 226 -14.32 18.38 -0.04
N VAL A 227 -14.48 17.10 0.33
CA VAL A 227 -13.94 15.98 -0.43
C VAL A 227 -14.95 15.52 -1.47
N LYS A 228 -14.52 15.42 -2.72
CA LYS A 228 -15.31 14.83 -3.80
C LYS A 228 -14.78 13.44 -4.13
N ILE A 229 -15.66 12.46 -4.20
CA ILE A 229 -15.31 11.07 -4.48
C ILE A 229 -16.00 10.63 -5.77
N ASP A 230 -15.21 10.10 -6.70
CA ASP A 230 -15.69 9.37 -7.89
C ASP A 230 -15.15 7.93 -7.77
N ILE A 231 -16.01 7.03 -7.28
CA ILE A 231 -15.65 5.62 -7.00
C ILE A 231 -15.15 4.96 -8.28
N GLY A 232 -14.02 4.26 -8.17
CA GLY A 232 -13.36 3.63 -9.32
C GLY A 232 -12.48 4.57 -10.13
N LYS A 233 -12.35 5.83 -9.69
CA LYS A 233 -11.46 6.80 -10.34
C LYS A 233 -10.58 7.52 -9.33
N TYR A 234 -11.16 8.47 -8.56
CA TYR A 234 -10.37 9.36 -7.70
C TYR A 234 -11.12 9.84 -6.46
N ILE A 235 -10.35 10.09 -5.39
CA ILE A 235 -10.72 10.99 -4.30
C ILE A 235 -10.04 12.34 -4.58
N TRP A 236 -10.84 13.40 -4.63
CA TRP A 236 -10.36 14.76 -4.86
C TRP A 236 -10.21 15.47 -3.52
N LEU A 237 -8.99 15.80 -3.16
CA LEU A 237 -8.63 16.67 -2.06
C LEU A 237 -8.25 18.04 -2.60
N PRO A 238 -8.29 19.14 -1.81
CA PRO A 238 -7.99 20.49 -2.30
C PRO A 238 -6.63 20.61 -3.01
N HIS A 239 -5.64 19.83 -2.59
CA HIS A 239 -4.27 19.91 -3.11
C HIS A 239 -3.74 18.62 -3.73
N SER A 240 -4.51 17.54 -3.71
CA SER A 240 -4.08 16.24 -4.21
C SER A 240 -5.24 15.43 -4.77
N LYS A 241 -4.87 14.41 -5.54
CA LYS A 241 -5.82 13.54 -6.23
C LYS A 241 -5.38 12.09 -6.02
N ILE A 242 -6.18 11.34 -5.30
CA ILE A 242 -5.87 9.95 -4.94
C ILE A 242 -6.58 9.02 -5.91
N PRO A 243 -5.87 8.21 -6.70
CA PRO A 243 -6.49 7.19 -7.53
C PRO A 243 -7.03 6.05 -6.67
N ILE A 244 -8.28 5.67 -6.91
CA ILE A 244 -8.93 4.55 -6.23
C ILE A 244 -9.55 3.58 -7.23
N ARG A 245 -9.62 2.33 -6.85
CA ARG A 245 -10.32 1.26 -7.58
C ARG A 245 -11.82 1.30 -7.26
N SER A 246 -12.61 0.48 -7.98
CA SER A 246 -14.06 0.36 -7.76
C SER A 246 -14.43 -0.16 -6.36
N ASP A 247 -13.53 -0.91 -5.72
CA ASP A 247 -13.65 -1.43 -4.36
C ASP A 247 -13.21 -0.44 -3.26
N GLY A 248 -12.88 0.82 -3.64
CA GLY A 248 -12.43 1.85 -2.69
C GLY A 248 -10.99 1.71 -2.24
N THR A 249 -10.22 0.75 -2.78
CA THR A 249 -8.81 0.57 -2.45
C THR A 249 -7.91 1.47 -3.29
N ALA A 250 -6.78 1.86 -2.72
CA ALA A 250 -5.67 2.49 -3.44
C ALA A 250 -4.47 1.57 -3.49
N VAL A 251 -3.68 1.68 -4.56
CA VAL A 251 -2.42 0.94 -4.69
C VAL A 251 -1.29 1.78 -4.11
N ILE A 252 -0.67 1.28 -3.06
CA ILE A 252 0.42 1.97 -2.36
C ILE A 252 1.74 1.22 -2.49
N ASN A 253 2.83 1.93 -2.24
CA ASN A 253 4.13 1.31 -2.05
C ASN A 253 4.32 1.03 -0.55
N PRO A 254 4.42 -0.24 -0.09
CA PRO A 254 4.63 -0.57 1.32
C PRO A 254 5.92 0.05 1.90
N ASN A 255 6.88 0.34 1.02
CA ASN A 255 8.14 0.97 1.41
C ASN A 255 8.03 2.49 1.62
N ALA A 256 6.87 3.12 1.36
CA ALA A 256 6.71 4.58 1.46
C ALA A 256 7.03 5.11 2.86
N ALA A 257 6.71 4.34 3.91
CA ALA A 257 6.99 4.73 5.30
C ALA A 257 8.40 4.38 5.79
N LYS A 258 9.27 3.75 4.98
CA LYS A 258 10.62 3.34 5.44
C LYS A 258 11.48 4.51 5.91
N ARG A 259 11.20 5.71 5.43
CA ARG A 259 11.92 6.95 5.80
C ARG A 259 11.20 7.77 6.86
N ALA A 260 10.02 7.33 7.30
CA ALA A 260 9.38 7.94 8.45
C ALA A 260 10.29 7.78 9.68
N ARG A 261 10.33 8.82 10.49
CA ARG A 261 11.07 8.73 11.75
C ARG A 261 10.41 7.68 12.64
N ARG A 262 11.21 6.80 13.22
CA ARG A 262 10.76 5.79 14.15
C ARG A 262 11.39 6.03 15.50
N LEU A 263 10.58 6.01 16.53
CA LEU A 263 11.00 6.18 17.91
C LEU A 263 10.31 5.08 18.76
N SER A 264 10.99 4.62 19.76
CA SER A 264 10.34 3.91 20.87
C SER A 264 9.69 4.91 21.81
N LEU A 265 8.73 4.46 22.62
CA LEU A 265 8.13 5.31 23.66
C LEU A 265 9.21 5.89 24.60
N ASN A 266 10.20 5.08 24.98
CA ASN A 266 11.28 5.51 25.88
C ASN A 266 12.16 6.61 25.26
N GLU A 267 12.47 6.53 23.97
CA GLU A 267 13.20 7.57 23.25
C GLU A 267 12.40 8.87 23.20
N LEU A 268 11.09 8.78 22.96
CA LEU A 268 10.22 9.95 22.96
C LEU A 268 10.14 10.61 24.34
N LEU A 269 9.98 9.82 25.40
CA LEU A 269 9.94 10.32 26.78
C LEU A 269 11.25 11.00 27.18
N LEU A 270 12.39 10.38 26.86
CA LEU A 270 13.71 10.97 27.10
C LEU A 270 13.88 12.30 26.36
N ALA A 271 13.48 12.35 25.10
CA ALA A 271 13.55 13.57 24.30
C ALA A 271 12.66 14.70 24.87
N ALA A 272 11.45 14.36 25.31
CA ALA A 272 10.55 15.31 25.96
C ALA A 272 11.14 15.86 27.27
N GLN A 273 11.74 14.99 28.11
CA GLN A 273 12.40 15.37 29.34
C GLN A 273 13.59 16.31 29.09
N GLN A 274 14.43 15.98 28.12
CA GLN A 274 15.57 16.82 27.75
C GLN A 274 15.15 18.19 27.25
N ARG A 275 14.06 18.27 26.47
CA ARG A 275 13.49 19.52 26.01
C ARG A 275 12.97 20.38 27.19
N GLY A 276 12.25 19.78 28.13
CA GLY A 276 11.80 20.46 29.35
C GLY A 276 12.93 21.03 30.21
N GLN A 277 14.14 20.43 30.14
CA GLN A 277 15.35 20.89 30.81
C GLN A 277 16.17 21.93 30.01
N GLY A 278 15.71 22.35 28.84
CA GLY A 278 16.44 23.24 27.94
C GLY A 278 17.67 22.61 27.24
N LYS A 279 17.83 21.29 27.35
CA LYS A 279 18.91 20.53 26.73
C LYS A 279 18.40 19.87 25.45
N ALA A 280 18.26 20.61 24.35
CA ALA A 280 17.83 20.07 23.08
C ALA A 280 18.96 19.23 22.45
N THR A 281 18.98 17.93 22.69
CA THR A 281 20.00 17.02 22.17
C THR A 281 19.53 16.25 20.93
N LEU A 282 18.25 16.20 20.66
CA LEU A 282 17.71 15.56 19.46
C LEU A 282 17.00 16.59 18.56
N PRO A 283 17.21 16.57 17.25
CA PRO A 283 16.55 17.46 16.29
C PRO A 283 15.07 17.10 16.11
N LEU A 284 14.31 17.10 17.23
CA LEU A 284 12.88 16.78 17.24
C LEU A 284 11.99 17.97 16.89
N ASP A 285 12.55 19.12 16.57
CA ASP A 285 11.81 20.24 15.98
C ASP A 285 11.12 19.86 14.67
N GLU A 286 11.60 18.77 14.03
CA GLU A 286 10.98 18.18 12.85
C GLU A 286 9.61 17.52 13.10
N MET A 287 9.21 17.23 14.35
CA MET A 287 7.88 16.66 14.65
C MET A 287 6.77 17.72 14.66
N ARG A 288 7.13 18.99 14.65
CA ARG A 288 6.17 20.07 14.59
C ARG A 288 5.34 19.98 13.30
N ASP A 289 4.03 20.15 13.45
CA ASP A 289 3.06 20.12 12.35
C ASP A 289 3.02 18.77 11.57
N GLN A 290 3.54 17.68 12.17
CA GLN A 290 3.50 16.33 11.61
C GLN A 290 2.35 15.49 12.15
N ILE A 291 2.14 14.33 11.54
CA ILE A 291 1.34 13.25 12.12
C ILE A 291 2.26 12.41 13.00
N VAL A 292 1.88 12.24 14.27
CA VAL A 292 2.53 11.29 15.17
C VAL A 292 1.63 10.07 15.32
N LEU A 293 2.08 8.95 14.81
CA LEU A 293 1.36 7.67 14.80
C LEU A 293 1.85 6.79 15.93
N ALA A 294 1.00 6.55 16.91
CA ALA A 294 1.21 5.56 17.95
C ALA A 294 0.85 4.16 17.42
N ARG A 295 1.75 3.23 17.56
CA ARG A 295 1.60 1.87 17.04
C ARG A 295 1.98 0.85 18.10
N SER A 296 1.23 -0.26 18.14
CA SER A 296 1.58 -1.43 18.94
C SER A 296 1.98 -2.60 18.06
N PRO A 297 3.20 -3.13 18.16
CA PRO A 297 3.63 -4.27 17.36
C PRO A 297 2.84 -5.55 17.66
N ALA A 298 2.18 -5.65 18.80
CA ALA A 298 1.43 -6.83 19.21
C ALA A 298 0.06 -6.96 18.53
N ASN A 299 -0.51 -5.89 17.99
CA ASN A 299 -1.87 -5.87 17.41
C ASN A 299 -1.89 -5.88 15.88
N SER A 300 -0.75 -5.96 15.24
CA SER A 300 -0.68 -5.88 13.80
C SER A 300 -0.97 -7.24 13.16
N LEU A 301 -2.23 -7.49 12.82
CA LEU A 301 -2.64 -8.56 11.90
C LEU A 301 -2.19 -8.26 10.45
N ALA A 302 -1.79 -7.02 10.18
CA ALA A 302 -1.34 -6.54 8.89
C ALA A 302 0.19 -6.45 8.84
N SER A 303 0.72 -6.35 7.62
CA SER A 303 2.11 -5.90 7.40
C SER A 303 2.39 -4.67 8.27
N PRO A 304 3.52 -4.66 8.96
CA PRO A 304 3.75 -3.75 10.08
C PRO A 304 3.63 -2.26 9.76
N ASP A 305 3.51 -1.83 8.54
CA ASP A 305 3.56 -0.40 8.20
C ASP A 305 2.46 0.06 7.24
N VAL A 306 1.40 -0.72 7.05
CA VAL A 306 0.38 -0.44 6.03
C VAL A 306 -0.26 0.93 6.20
N PHE A 307 -0.69 1.28 7.41
CA PHE A 307 -1.31 2.59 7.67
C PHE A 307 -0.30 3.72 7.54
N ALA A 308 0.90 3.54 8.10
CA ALA A 308 1.98 4.50 7.98
C ALA A 308 2.38 4.71 6.50
N ALA A 309 2.50 3.63 5.71
CA ALA A 309 2.79 3.70 4.28
C ALA A 309 1.67 4.39 3.50
N THR A 310 0.42 4.16 3.87
CA THR A 310 -0.74 4.81 3.25
C THR A 310 -0.78 6.30 3.56
N ILE A 311 -0.57 6.69 4.82
CA ILE A 311 -0.47 8.09 5.23
C ILE A 311 0.67 8.78 4.47
N ALA A 312 1.86 8.15 4.43
CA ALA A 312 3.01 8.67 3.68
C ALA A 312 2.71 8.82 2.18
N ALA A 313 2.01 7.85 1.58
CA ALA A 313 1.59 7.92 0.17
C ALA A 313 0.62 9.08 -0.09
N ILE A 314 -0.31 9.36 0.84
CA ILE A 314 -1.21 10.51 0.74
C ILE A 314 -0.43 11.82 0.85
N GLN A 315 0.44 11.95 1.85
CA GLN A 315 1.25 13.15 2.10
C GLN A 315 2.18 13.50 0.93
N THR A 316 2.78 12.48 0.30
CA THR A 316 3.72 12.65 -0.82
C THR A 316 3.08 12.52 -2.19
N ASN A 317 1.77 12.25 -2.26
CA ASN A 317 1.05 11.94 -3.49
C ASN A 317 1.76 10.86 -4.35
N SER A 318 2.25 9.81 -3.67
CA SER A 318 3.08 8.75 -4.28
C SER A 318 2.32 7.45 -4.53
N PHE A 319 1.04 7.56 -4.91
CA PHE A 319 0.23 6.41 -5.27
C PHE A 319 0.71 5.74 -6.54
N VAL A 320 0.68 4.42 -6.54
CA VAL A 320 1.04 3.63 -7.72
C VAL A 320 -0.12 3.66 -8.72
N ARG A 321 0.18 4.10 -9.94
CA ARG A 321 -0.80 4.17 -11.03
C ARG A 321 -0.40 3.22 -12.14
N ARG A 322 -1.31 2.36 -12.56
CA ARG A 322 -1.09 1.54 -13.75
C ARG A 322 -1.14 2.42 -14.99
N VAL A 323 -0.25 2.17 -15.94
CA VAL A 323 -0.33 2.75 -17.28
C VAL A 323 -1.64 2.31 -17.96
N SER A 324 -2.16 3.17 -18.86
CA SER A 324 -3.37 2.87 -19.63
C SER A 324 -3.25 1.56 -20.40
N TRP A 325 -4.34 0.84 -20.56
CA TRP A 325 -4.44 -0.37 -21.38
C TRP A 325 -3.98 -0.18 -22.84
N ILE A 326 -3.98 1.09 -23.34
CA ILE A 326 -3.45 1.46 -24.64
C ILE A 326 -1.97 1.08 -24.75
N PHE A 327 -1.20 1.22 -23.66
CA PHE A 327 0.20 0.81 -23.62
C PHE A 327 0.34 -0.70 -23.87
N ASP A 328 -0.52 -1.52 -23.26
CA ASP A 328 -0.54 -2.97 -23.48
C ASP A 328 -0.76 -3.30 -24.94
N CYS A 329 -1.73 -2.63 -25.58
CA CYS A 329 -2.01 -2.80 -27.01
C CYS A 329 -0.81 -2.40 -27.90
N VAL A 330 -0.17 -1.26 -27.58
CA VAL A 330 1.01 -0.80 -28.33
C VAL A 330 2.16 -1.78 -28.19
N MET A 331 2.40 -2.30 -26.97
CA MET A 331 3.47 -3.28 -26.75
C MET A 331 3.22 -4.59 -27.49
N ILE A 332 1.98 -5.08 -27.51
CA ILE A 332 1.59 -6.27 -28.30
C ILE A 332 1.84 -6.03 -29.79
N LEU A 333 1.47 -4.87 -30.32
CA LEU A 333 1.69 -4.51 -31.72
C LEU A 333 3.19 -4.45 -32.07
N ILE A 334 4.02 -3.86 -31.19
CA ILE A 334 5.48 -3.81 -31.37
C ILE A 334 6.07 -5.21 -31.42
N VAL A 335 5.69 -6.08 -30.44
CA VAL A 335 6.19 -7.47 -30.40
C VAL A 335 5.72 -8.26 -31.61
N ALA A 336 4.45 -8.10 -32.00
CA ALA A 336 3.90 -8.74 -33.18
C ALA A 336 4.64 -8.30 -34.45
N GLY A 337 4.90 -7.00 -34.63
CA GLY A 337 5.68 -6.48 -35.77
C GLY A 337 7.13 -6.97 -35.78
N ALA A 338 7.77 -7.05 -34.61
CA ALA A 338 9.13 -7.56 -34.47
C ALA A 338 9.25 -9.08 -34.74
N SER A 339 8.17 -9.83 -34.61
CA SER A 339 8.17 -11.29 -34.79
C SER A 339 8.63 -11.76 -36.19
N GLY A 340 8.37 -10.94 -37.22
CA GLY A 340 8.80 -11.21 -38.60
C GLY A 340 10.31 -11.23 -38.78
N PRO A 341 11.01 -10.13 -38.48
CA PRO A 341 12.48 -10.05 -38.57
C PRO A 341 13.21 -10.97 -37.59
N MET A 342 12.64 -11.28 -36.42
CA MET A 342 13.25 -12.19 -35.45
C MET A 342 13.55 -13.59 -35.98
N ARG A 343 12.80 -14.08 -36.95
CA ARG A 343 13.03 -15.39 -37.58
C ARG A 343 14.36 -15.51 -38.37
N LYS A 344 15.03 -14.40 -38.60
CA LYS A 344 16.33 -14.38 -39.29
C LYS A 344 17.51 -14.66 -38.34
N PHE A 345 17.31 -14.56 -37.05
CA PHE A 345 18.33 -14.78 -36.02
C PHE A 345 18.49 -16.26 -35.70
N SER A 346 19.66 -16.63 -35.21
CA SER A 346 19.90 -17.99 -34.72
C SER A 346 19.05 -18.23 -33.43
N ARG A 347 18.78 -19.51 -33.13
CA ARG A 347 18.00 -19.86 -31.92
C ARG A 347 18.67 -19.35 -30.62
N ILE A 348 19.99 -19.38 -30.56
CA ILE A 348 20.77 -18.93 -29.41
C ILE A 348 20.68 -17.40 -29.30
N ASP A 349 20.82 -16.68 -30.41
CA ASP A 349 20.72 -15.21 -30.42
C ASP A 349 19.32 -14.76 -30.02
N LEU A 350 18.27 -15.46 -30.42
CA LEU A 350 16.90 -15.19 -30.02
C LEU A 350 16.68 -15.37 -28.52
N MET A 351 17.21 -16.46 -27.94
CA MET A 351 17.12 -16.68 -26.48
C MET A 351 17.90 -15.63 -25.69
N LEU A 352 19.12 -15.36 -26.08
CA LEU A 352 19.95 -14.33 -25.43
C LEU A 352 19.32 -12.94 -25.57
N GLY A 353 18.80 -12.61 -26.74
CA GLY A 353 18.08 -11.38 -27.00
C GLY A 353 16.81 -11.23 -26.13
N ALA A 354 16.02 -12.29 -25.97
CA ALA A 354 14.84 -12.28 -25.12
C ALA A 354 15.17 -12.11 -23.64
N ILE A 355 16.24 -12.78 -23.16
CA ILE A 355 16.71 -12.61 -21.78
C ILE A 355 17.18 -11.17 -21.55
N ALA A 356 18.01 -10.63 -22.45
CA ALA A 356 18.52 -9.26 -22.35
C ALA A 356 17.39 -8.23 -22.38
N LEU A 357 16.40 -8.41 -23.29
CA LEU A 357 15.24 -7.55 -23.39
C LEU A 357 14.38 -7.62 -22.13
N SER A 358 14.15 -8.83 -21.59
CA SER A 358 13.39 -9.02 -20.35
C SER A 358 14.07 -8.34 -19.16
N ALA A 359 15.38 -8.52 -19.01
CA ALA A 359 16.16 -7.87 -17.95
C ALA A 359 16.11 -6.33 -18.10
N SER A 360 16.31 -5.82 -19.31
CA SER A 360 16.23 -4.36 -19.57
C SER A 360 14.84 -3.81 -19.28
N TYR A 361 13.79 -4.52 -19.66
CA TYR A 361 12.40 -4.13 -19.36
C TYR A 361 12.14 -4.07 -17.85
N CYS A 362 12.56 -5.08 -17.09
CA CYS A 362 12.43 -5.10 -15.64
C CYS A 362 13.17 -3.91 -14.98
N MET A 363 14.38 -3.60 -15.45
CA MET A 363 15.14 -2.45 -14.94
C MET A 363 14.46 -1.12 -15.26
N ILE A 364 13.94 -0.96 -16.47
CA ILE A 364 13.17 0.24 -16.88
C ILE A 364 11.89 0.35 -16.05
N ALA A 365 11.14 -0.75 -15.89
CA ALA A 365 9.91 -0.77 -15.11
C ALA A 365 10.17 -0.38 -13.64
N LEU A 366 11.26 -0.90 -13.05
CA LEU A 366 11.69 -0.56 -11.70
C LEU A 366 12.08 0.92 -11.58
N GLY A 367 12.84 1.45 -12.54
CA GLY A 367 13.24 2.86 -12.57
C GLY A 367 12.04 3.81 -12.69
N ILE A 368 11.08 3.48 -13.56
CA ILE A 368 9.84 4.25 -13.76
C ILE A 368 8.97 4.22 -12.50
N LEU A 369 8.81 3.03 -11.88
CA LEU A 369 8.06 2.90 -10.66
C LEU A 369 8.69 3.71 -9.51
N SER A 370 10.01 3.62 -9.32
CA SER A 370 10.71 4.33 -8.26
C SER A 370 10.65 5.85 -8.43
N ARG A 371 10.73 6.37 -9.67
CA ARG A 371 10.78 7.81 -9.91
C ARG A 371 9.40 8.46 -10.04
N TRP A 372 8.46 7.79 -10.68
CA TRP A 372 7.15 8.38 -11.02
C TRP A 372 5.96 7.69 -10.37
N SER A 373 6.17 6.57 -9.64
CA SER A 373 5.11 5.71 -9.10
C SER A 373 4.14 5.21 -10.20
N ILE A 374 4.68 4.98 -11.40
CA ILE A 374 3.93 4.44 -12.52
C ILE A 374 4.28 2.96 -12.68
N TRP A 375 3.26 2.12 -12.63
CA TRP A 375 3.38 0.69 -12.85
C TRP A 375 3.25 0.35 -14.31
N LEU A 376 4.31 -0.24 -14.87
CA LEU A 376 4.30 -0.86 -16.19
C LEU A 376 3.90 -2.32 -16.06
N PRO A 377 2.91 -2.80 -16.83
CA PRO A 377 2.55 -4.21 -16.87
C PRO A 377 3.73 -5.02 -17.44
N GLY A 378 4.06 -6.15 -16.78
CA GLY A 378 5.23 -6.94 -17.18
C GLY A 378 4.86 -8.24 -17.88
N PHE A 379 3.82 -8.87 -17.40
CA PHE A 379 3.49 -10.24 -17.80
C PHE A 379 3.04 -10.32 -19.27
N LEU A 380 2.26 -9.35 -19.72
CA LEU A 380 1.70 -9.32 -21.06
C LEU A 380 2.77 -9.02 -22.13
N PRO A 381 3.59 -7.97 -22.01
CA PRO A 381 4.65 -7.69 -22.98
C PRO A 381 5.78 -8.74 -22.96
N LEU A 382 6.22 -9.17 -21.77
CA LEU A 382 7.25 -10.19 -21.65
C LEU A 382 6.73 -11.56 -22.12
N GLY A 383 5.52 -11.91 -21.76
CA GLY A 383 4.85 -13.13 -22.24
C GLY A 383 4.75 -13.19 -23.75
N ALA A 384 4.39 -12.08 -24.40
CA ALA A 384 4.35 -11.99 -25.86
C ALA A 384 5.73 -12.22 -26.49
N VAL A 385 6.80 -11.65 -25.92
CA VAL A 385 8.19 -11.90 -26.39
C VAL A 385 8.54 -13.38 -26.27
N TRP A 386 8.29 -13.98 -25.09
CA TRP A 386 8.61 -15.39 -24.87
C TRP A 386 7.76 -16.35 -25.72
N ILE A 387 6.51 -16.01 -26.04
CA ILE A 387 5.68 -16.75 -26.99
C ILE A 387 6.32 -16.72 -28.38
N VAL A 388 6.80 -15.57 -28.86
CA VAL A 388 7.49 -15.47 -30.16
C VAL A 388 8.74 -16.34 -30.18
N VAL A 389 9.54 -16.32 -29.11
CA VAL A 389 10.73 -17.17 -28.99
C VAL A 389 10.36 -18.65 -29.03
N LEU A 390 9.38 -19.05 -28.25
CA LEU A 390 8.93 -20.44 -28.15
C LEU A 390 8.43 -20.96 -29.53
N PHE A 391 7.60 -20.20 -30.22
CA PHE A 391 7.17 -20.54 -31.56
C PHE A 391 8.32 -20.59 -32.58
N SER A 392 9.31 -19.70 -32.44
CA SER A 392 10.50 -19.71 -33.31
C SER A 392 11.41 -20.92 -33.08
N LEU A 393 11.41 -21.46 -31.84
CA LEU A 393 12.15 -22.69 -31.51
C LEU A 393 11.46 -23.94 -32.04
N ILE A 394 10.13 -23.98 -32.02
CA ILE A 394 9.32 -25.14 -32.46
C ILE A 394 9.21 -25.18 -33.98
N LEU A 395 9.04 -24.04 -34.64
CA LEU A 395 8.90 -23.96 -36.08
C LEU A 395 10.26 -24.21 -36.77
N PRO A 396 10.28 -25.03 -37.85
CA PRO A 396 11.51 -25.24 -38.61
C PRO A 396 12.01 -23.90 -39.18
N ALA A 397 13.32 -23.65 -39.01
CA ALA A 397 13.96 -22.48 -39.59
C ALA A 397 13.67 -22.40 -41.11
N PRO A 398 13.39 -21.20 -41.65
CA PRO A 398 13.29 -21.07 -43.10
C PRO A 398 14.63 -21.53 -43.66
N LYS A 399 14.61 -22.51 -44.58
CA LYS A 399 15.81 -22.91 -45.31
C LYS A 399 16.32 -21.67 -46.03
N ASN A 400 17.32 -21.03 -45.42
CA ASN A 400 18.04 -19.97 -46.09
C ASN A 400 18.56 -20.59 -47.38
N ALA A 401 18.11 -20.04 -48.49
CA ALA A 401 18.75 -20.31 -49.76
C ALA A 401 20.24 -20.07 -49.50
N SER A 402 21.01 -21.14 -49.60
CA SER A 402 22.45 -21.12 -49.46
C SER A 402 22.95 -19.91 -50.22
N ARG A 403 23.51 -18.92 -49.50
CA ARG A 403 24.35 -17.94 -50.15
C ARG A 403 25.48 -18.73 -50.78
N THR A 404 25.28 -19.08 -52.01
CA THR A 404 26.34 -19.54 -52.90
C THR A 404 27.32 -18.35 -52.90
N VAL A 405 28.34 -18.45 -52.08
CA VAL A 405 29.52 -17.58 -52.20
C VAL A 405 30.04 -17.97 -53.57
N ALA A 406 29.72 -17.16 -54.57
CA ALA A 406 30.40 -17.20 -55.84
C ALA A 406 31.87 -16.88 -55.53
N VAL A 407 32.65 -17.93 -55.33
CA VAL A 407 34.11 -17.81 -55.37
C VAL A 407 34.41 -17.28 -56.76
N ALA A 408 34.66 -15.97 -56.82
CA ALA A 408 35.17 -15.35 -58.05
C ALA A 408 36.47 -16.07 -58.38
N ALA A 409 36.39 -16.97 -59.37
CA ALA A 409 37.56 -17.59 -59.96
C ALA A 409 38.40 -16.44 -60.53
N PHE A 410 39.51 -16.19 -59.89
CA PHE A 410 40.55 -15.31 -60.48
C PHE A 410 40.97 -15.90 -61.83
N PRO A 411 40.99 -15.10 -62.90
CA PRO A 411 41.53 -15.55 -64.16
C PRO A 411 43.04 -15.80 -63.99
N PRO A 412 43.58 -16.83 -64.66
CA PRO A 412 45.00 -17.09 -64.65
C PRO A 412 45.72 -15.91 -65.31
N VAL A 413 46.73 -15.38 -64.59
CA VAL A 413 47.62 -14.35 -65.06
C VAL A 413 48.55 -15.03 -66.14
N PRO A 414 48.82 -14.39 -67.29
CA PRO A 414 49.66 -14.95 -68.37
C PRO A 414 51.13 -15.01 -67.98
#